data_df6893c344bdb9cad2fbf2700e039381
#
_entry.id   df6893c344bdb9cad2fbf2700e039381
#
_cell.length_a   1.000
_cell.length_b   1.000
_cell.length_c   1.000
_cell.angle_alpha   90.00
_cell.angle_beta   90.00
_cell.angle_gamma   90.00
#
_symmetry.space_group_name_H-M   'P 1'
#
loop_
_entity.id
_entity.type
_entity.pdbx_description
1 polymer ?
#
loop_
_entity_poly.entity_id
_entity_poly.type
_entity_poly.pdbx_seq_one_letter_code
_entity_poly.pdbx_strand_id
1 'polypeptide(L)'
;MAENETPSGSSSLEAQRTLRLEKAEKLRERGINPWGNGREVEHTAAEVKAHFGEKPAEEIETDETVWSVAGRVMMVRTFGKMAFLVLRDRTGDIQLQLRKDKLGEDGYTLLKLLDMGDHAAASGRATRTRTGEITVVADEWTILTKSLRPLPEKWHGLEDVEARYRQRYLDLATDPATRETFRIRSRLVQYIRRFLDGRDFLEVETPMMHPLVSGAAAKPFITHHNALDIDLYMRIAPELYLKRLVVGGFERVYEINRNFRNEGLSTRHNPEFTMLEFYLAHATYEDLMDMTEEMVRGAAQEILGKTKITYQGHEIDFGGPWKRISMAEAVLESTEGRLTEADLHDPGKLKRVLLETFKGTDAERKEIDRMDVGSLVGALFEEHAEHKLVHPTFITQFPTAISPLARRNEKNPDYTDRFELYCAGREIANAFSELNDPIDQRERFEQQVEAKNRGAQETMDYDADYIAALEHGMPPTAGEGIGIDRLVMLFTDAASIRDVILFPLLKPRS
;
A
#
# COMPACT_ATOMS: atom_id res chain seq x y z
N MET A 1 36.91 42.97 -6.94
CA MET A 1 36.44 41.68 -6.41
C MET A 1 35.16 41.36 -7.14
N ALA A 2 35.19 40.45 -8.11
CA ALA A 2 34.02 40.03 -8.84
C ALA A 2 33.42 38.84 -8.08
N GLU A 3 32.20 39.01 -7.59
CA GLU A 3 31.41 37.93 -7.00
C GLU A 3 31.02 36.94 -8.09
N ASN A 4 31.53 35.73 -7.99
CA ASN A 4 31.08 34.58 -8.79
C ASN A 4 29.70 34.16 -8.26
N GLU A 5 28.65 34.68 -8.89
CA GLU A 5 27.30 34.11 -8.73
C GLU A 5 27.26 32.71 -9.36
N THR A 6 27.13 31.68 -8.55
CA THR A 6 26.74 30.34 -8.97
C THR A 6 25.35 30.40 -9.63
N PRO A 7 25.15 29.90 -10.87
CA PRO A 7 23.84 29.96 -11.52
C PRO A 7 22.82 29.17 -10.69
N SER A 8 21.66 29.77 -10.46
CA SER A 8 20.54 29.11 -9.75
C SER A 8 20.17 27.80 -10.48
N GLY A 9 19.82 26.75 -9.75
CA GLY A 9 19.57 25.40 -10.31
C GLY A 9 18.51 25.37 -11.44
N SER A 10 17.64 26.36 -11.54
CA SER A 10 16.65 26.50 -12.62
C SER A 10 17.27 26.89 -13.96
N SER A 11 18.29 27.76 -13.97
CA SER A 11 19.00 28.16 -15.20
C SER A 11 19.84 27.00 -15.77
N SER A 12 20.40 26.17 -14.93
CA SER A 12 21.13 24.96 -15.32
C SER A 12 20.23 23.90 -15.96
N LEU A 13 19.03 23.69 -15.42
CA LEU A 13 18.04 22.72 -15.95
C LEU A 13 17.52 23.15 -17.33
N GLU A 14 17.20 24.41 -17.52
CA GLU A 14 16.71 24.93 -18.80
C GLU A 14 17.79 24.87 -19.89
N ALA A 15 19.04 25.16 -19.55
CA ALA A 15 20.17 25.02 -20.46
C ALA A 15 20.37 23.55 -20.90
N GLN A 16 20.26 22.61 -19.98
CA GLN A 16 20.32 21.18 -20.30
C GLN A 16 19.16 20.72 -21.18
N ARG A 17 17.95 21.22 -20.91
CA ARG A 17 16.77 20.95 -21.72
C ARG A 17 16.94 21.46 -23.15
N THR A 18 17.44 22.68 -23.33
CA THR A 18 17.73 23.28 -24.65
C THR A 18 18.73 22.44 -25.43
N LEU A 19 19.85 22.05 -24.82
CA LEU A 19 20.85 21.19 -25.45
C LEU A 19 20.26 19.84 -25.89
N ARG A 20 19.39 19.23 -25.09
CA ARG A 20 18.72 17.97 -25.43
C ARG A 20 17.67 18.12 -26.55
N LEU A 21 17.01 19.26 -26.65
CA LEU A 21 16.16 19.61 -27.79
C LEU A 21 16.98 19.72 -29.08
N GLU A 22 18.15 20.39 -29.07
CA GLU A 22 19.05 20.45 -30.23
C GLU A 22 19.51 19.04 -30.68
N LYS A 23 19.79 18.16 -29.72
CA LYS A 23 20.10 16.77 -30.04
C LYS A 23 18.90 16.02 -30.66
N ALA A 24 17.70 16.32 -30.22
CA ALA A 24 16.47 15.75 -30.80
C ALA A 24 16.27 16.19 -32.27
N GLU A 25 16.55 17.46 -32.60
CA GLU A 25 16.52 17.93 -34.00
C GLU A 25 17.58 17.22 -34.86
N LYS A 26 18.78 17.06 -34.34
CA LYS A 26 19.86 16.32 -35.05
C LYS A 26 19.51 14.85 -35.27
N LEU A 27 18.69 14.23 -34.40
CA LEU A 27 18.17 12.90 -34.64
C LEU A 27 17.16 12.89 -35.82
N ARG A 28 16.29 13.89 -35.91
CA ARG A 28 15.33 14.05 -37.03
C ARG A 28 16.07 14.25 -38.37
N GLU A 29 17.11 15.05 -38.37
CA GLU A 29 17.97 15.25 -39.56
C GLU A 29 18.60 13.94 -40.07
N ARG A 30 18.79 12.95 -39.17
CA ARG A 30 19.27 11.61 -39.50
C ARG A 30 18.13 10.61 -39.80
N GLY A 31 16.88 11.06 -39.93
CA GLY A 31 15.71 10.20 -40.14
C GLY A 31 15.27 9.38 -38.93
N ILE A 32 15.80 9.70 -37.74
CA ILE A 32 15.43 9.04 -36.50
C ILE A 32 14.40 9.91 -35.76
N ASN A 33 13.19 9.39 -35.54
CA ASN A 33 12.21 10.09 -34.71
C ASN A 33 12.64 10.04 -33.23
N PRO A 34 12.90 11.20 -32.58
CA PRO A 34 13.34 11.25 -31.19
C PRO A 34 12.30 10.73 -30.18
N TRP A 35 11.05 10.59 -30.61
CA TRP A 35 9.93 10.01 -29.86
C TRP A 35 9.22 9.03 -30.77
N GLY A 36 9.94 7.98 -31.14
CA GLY A 36 9.48 6.99 -32.11
C GLY A 36 8.30 6.19 -31.60
N ASN A 37 7.61 5.56 -32.52
CA ASN A 37 6.59 4.58 -32.23
C ASN A 37 7.26 3.24 -31.82
N GLY A 38 6.47 2.26 -31.37
CA GLY A 38 6.95 1.01 -30.81
C GLY A 38 8.02 0.30 -31.67
N ARG A 39 8.90 -0.44 -30.99
CA ARG A 39 9.83 -1.41 -31.57
C ARG A 39 9.59 -2.72 -30.83
N GLU A 40 9.54 -3.81 -31.55
CA GLU A 40 9.53 -5.14 -30.98
C GLU A 40 10.84 -5.39 -30.23
N VAL A 41 10.72 -5.83 -28.97
CA VAL A 41 11.83 -6.19 -28.10
C VAL A 41 11.56 -7.60 -27.61
N GLU A 42 12.40 -8.52 -28.01
CA GLU A 42 12.14 -9.95 -27.82
C GLU A 42 12.60 -10.43 -26.44
N HIS A 43 13.58 -9.75 -25.83
CA HIS A 43 14.22 -10.25 -24.62
C HIS A 43 14.34 -9.18 -23.53
N THR A 44 14.24 -9.65 -22.27
CA THR A 44 14.49 -8.83 -21.08
C THR A 44 15.92 -9.01 -20.55
N ALA A 45 16.39 -8.07 -19.73
CA ALA A 45 17.68 -8.16 -19.05
C ALA A 45 17.83 -9.45 -18.23
N ALA A 46 16.76 -9.87 -17.53
CA ALA A 46 16.77 -11.09 -16.74
C ALA A 46 16.89 -12.35 -17.61
N GLU A 47 16.18 -12.41 -18.75
CA GLU A 47 16.25 -13.56 -19.68
C GLU A 47 17.65 -13.72 -20.25
N VAL A 48 18.29 -12.63 -20.70
CA VAL A 48 19.67 -12.65 -21.16
C VAL A 48 20.62 -13.17 -20.06
N LYS A 49 20.49 -12.62 -18.84
CA LYS A 49 21.33 -13.03 -17.71
C LYS A 49 21.07 -14.48 -17.28
N ALA A 50 19.82 -14.92 -17.24
CA ALA A 50 19.46 -16.28 -16.87
C ALA A 50 19.95 -17.32 -17.88
N HIS A 51 19.92 -17.01 -19.19
CA HIS A 51 20.38 -17.92 -20.24
C HIS A 51 21.87 -18.27 -20.06
N PHE A 52 22.68 -17.32 -19.68
CA PHE A 52 24.11 -17.52 -19.55
C PHE A 52 24.51 -17.92 -18.11
N GLY A 53 23.80 -17.47 -17.09
CA GLY A 53 24.08 -17.79 -15.67
C GLY A 53 25.56 -17.61 -15.33
N GLU A 54 26.17 -18.67 -14.80
CA GLU A 54 27.58 -18.74 -14.42
C GLU A 54 28.50 -19.28 -15.54
N LYS A 55 28.01 -19.45 -16.79
CA LYS A 55 28.82 -19.95 -17.91
C LYS A 55 30.06 -19.09 -18.11
N PRO A 56 31.25 -19.69 -18.38
CA PRO A 56 32.45 -18.93 -18.67
C PRO A 56 32.38 -18.16 -20.00
N ALA A 57 33.23 -17.15 -20.16
CA ALA A 57 33.20 -16.27 -21.34
C ALA A 57 33.32 -17.06 -22.65
N GLU A 58 34.16 -18.10 -22.68
CA GLU A 58 34.42 -18.92 -23.86
C GLU A 58 33.15 -19.66 -24.34
N GLU A 59 32.31 -20.14 -23.43
CA GLU A 59 31.02 -20.77 -23.78
C GLU A 59 30.02 -19.74 -24.30
N ILE A 60 30.00 -18.54 -23.70
CA ILE A 60 29.11 -17.46 -24.15
C ILE A 60 29.49 -16.97 -25.56
N GLU A 61 30.77 -16.88 -25.87
CA GLU A 61 31.25 -16.44 -27.17
C GLU A 61 30.91 -17.42 -28.32
N THR A 62 30.68 -18.68 -28.00
CA THR A 62 30.24 -19.68 -29.00
C THR A 62 28.71 -19.67 -29.24
N ASP A 63 27.95 -18.98 -28.41
CA ASP A 63 26.49 -18.87 -28.55
C ASP A 63 26.15 -17.85 -29.65
N GLU A 64 25.50 -18.33 -30.69
CA GLU A 64 25.14 -17.49 -31.86
C GLU A 64 23.82 -16.75 -31.72
N THR A 65 23.14 -16.90 -30.56
CA THR A 65 21.85 -16.23 -30.28
C THR A 65 22.02 -14.71 -30.35
N VAL A 66 21.15 -14.09 -31.13
CA VAL A 66 21.03 -12.64 -31.21
C VAL A 66 20.02 -12.17 -30.18
N TRP A 67 20.45 -11.33 -29.27
CA TRP A 67 19.64 -10.77 -28.18
C TRP A 67 19.15 -9.39 -28.55
N SER A 68 17.82 -9.19 -28.60
CA SER A 68 17.18 -7.88 -28.81
C SER A 68 16.69 -7.34 -27.47
N VAL A 69 17.30 -6.26 -26.99
CA VAL A 69 17.01 -5.66 -25.68
C VAL A 69 16.74 -4.16 -25.81
N ALA A 70 15.89 -3.63 -24.94
CA ALA A 70 15.67 -2.19 -24.84
C ALA A 70 15.48 -1.77 -23.39
N GLY A 71 15.74 -0.50 -23.09
CA GLY A 71 15.58 0.03 -21.76
C GLY A 71 15.98 1.49 -21.64
N ARG A 72 15.82 2.01 -20.44
CA ARG A 72 16.32 3.35 -20.09
C ARG A 72 17.83 3.35 -19.89
N VAL A 73 18.51 4.29 -20.50
CA VAL A 73 19.94 4.49 -20.37
C VAL A 73 20.26 5.02 -18.98
N MET A 74 20.87 4.21 -18.16
CA MET A 74 21.25 4.53 -16.78
C MET A 74 22.70 4.94 -16.64
N MET A 75 23.55 4.53 -17.58
CA MET A 75 24.98 4.86 -17.58
C MET A 75 25.52 4.86 -19.00
N VAL A 76 26.46 5.76 -19.24
CA VAL A 76 27.28 5.83 -20.48
C VAL A 76 28.73 5.98 -20.08
N ARG A 77 29.61 5.11 -20.60
CA ARG A 77 31.08 5.19 -20.45
C ARG A 77 31.72 5.01 -21.81
N THR A 78 32.55 5.96 -22.21
CA THR A 78 33.24 5.96 -23.51
C THR A 78 34.73 5.72 -23.34
N PHE A 79 35.30 4.85 -24.16
CA PHE A 79 36.71 4.49 -24.18
C PHE A 79 37.20 4.47 -25.63
N GLY A 80 37.62 5.64 -26.16
CA GLY A 80 38.10 5.79 -27.54
C GLY A 80 37.08 5.31 -28.59
N LYS A 81 37.28 4.12 -29.17
CA LYS A 81 36.44 3.53 -30.22
C LYS A 81 35.37 2.59 -29.67
N MET A 82 35.19 2.57 -28.36
CA MET A 82 34.26 1.69 -27.67
C MET A 82 33.46 2.46 -26.62
N ALA A 83 32.20 2.09 -26.40
CA ALA A 83 31.40 2.60 -25.31
C ALA A 83 30.62 1.47 -24.65
N PHE A 84 30.35 1.64 -23.34
CA PHE A 84 29.45 0.80 -22.58
C PHE A 84 28.24 1.62 -22.14
N LEU A 85 27.06 1.05 -22.35
CA LEU A 85 25.80 1.57 -21.83
C LEU A 85 25.24 0.58 -20.82
N VAL A 86 24.53 1.07 -19.83
CA VAL A 86 23.65 0.24 -18.98
C VAL A 86 22.22 0.61 -19.31
N LEU A 87 21.46 -0.36 -19.82
CA LEU A 87 20.04 -0.24 -20.04
C LEU A 87 19.28 -0.88 -18.90
N ARG A 88 18.26 -0.20 -18.42
CA ARG A 88 17.33 -0.67 -17.39
C ARG A 88 15.97 -0.94 -17.98
N ASP A 89 15.52 -2.18 -17.91
CA ASP A 89 14.16 -2.58 -18.28
C ASP A 89 13.28 -2.91 -17.06
N ARG A 90 12.15 -3.60 -17.26
CA ARG A 90 11.23 -4.03 -16.20
C ARG A 90 11.82 -5.09 -15.28
N THR A 91 12.86 -5.81 -15.69
CA THR A 91 13.46 -6.93 -14.96
C THR A 91 14.77 -6.60 -14.30
N GLY A 92 15.47 -5.57 -14.78
CA GLY A 92 16.77 -5.16 -14.24
C GLY A 92 17.65 -4.44 -15.24
N ASP A 93 18.96 -4.47 -14.99
CA ASP A 93 19.97 -3.80 -15.79
C ASP A 93 20.69 -4.80 -16.71
N ILE A 94 20.95 -4.41 -17.96
CA ILE A 94 21.80 -5.13 -18.90
C ILE A 94 22.85 -4.19 -19.48
N GLN A 95 24.09 -4.65 -19.60
CA GLN A 95 25.15 -3.88 -20.22
C GLN A 95 25.14 -4.08 -21.73
N LEU A 96 25.34 -2.98 -22.47
CA LEU A 96 25.63 -3.00 -23.91
C LEU A 96 27.09 -2.58 -24.15
N GLN A 97 27.71 -3.19 -25.15
CA GLN A 97 28.98 -2.74 -25.71
C GLN A 97 28.75 -2.23 -27.12
N LEU A 98 29.05 -0.94 -27.36
CA LEU A 98 28.99 -0.30 -28.67
C LEU A 98 30.41 -0.17 -29.18
N ARG A 99 30.70 -0.77 -30.33
CA ARG A 99 32.05 -0.77 -30.95
C ARG A 99 32.00 -0.11 -32.32
N LYS A 100 32.92 0.84 -32.55
CA LYS A 100 32.98 1.59 -33.81
C LYS A 100 33.30 0.69 -35.03
N ASP A 101 34.12 -0.36 -34.85
CA ASP A 101 34.45 -1.33 -35.89
C ASP A 101 33.26 -2.21 -36.31
N LYS A 102 32.27 -2.43 -35.44
CA LYS A 102 31.05 -3.15 -35.75
C LYS A 102 29.93 -2.25 -36.29
N LEU A 103 29.74 -1.10 -35.65
CA LEU A 103 28.60 -0.20 -35.92
C LEU A 103 28.87 0.79 -37.08
N GLY A 104 30.14 0.88 -37.56
CA GLY A 104 30.55 1.89 -38.51
C GLY A 104 30.62 3.30 -37.88
N GLU A 105 30.97 4.29 -38.71
CA GLU A 105 31.08 5.69 -38.27
C GLU A 105 29.73 6.26 -37.85
N ASP A 106 28.69 6.04 -38.67
CA ASP A 106 27.34 6.60 -38.45
C ASP A 106 26.67 6.04 -37.20
N GLY A 107 26.69 4.71 -37.03
CA GLY A 107 26.13 4.04 -35.86
C GLY A 107 26.82 4.43 -34.55
N TYR A 108 28.17 4.63 -34.61
CA TYR A 108 28.94 5.04 -33.44
C TYR A 108 28.76 6.55 -33.10
N THR A 109 28.63 7.41 -34.10
CA THR A 109 28.44 8.86 -33.90
C THR A 109 27.06 9.19 -33.30
N LEU A 110 26.06 8.31 -33.44
CA LEU A 110 24.77 8.44 -32.78
C LEU A 110 24.91 8.55 -31.23
N LEU A 111 25.99 7.97 -30.67
CA LEU A 111 26.29 8.07 -29.24
C LEU A 111 26.46 9.53 -28.75
N LYS A 112 26.86 10.47 -29.61
CA LYS A 112 26.96 11.89 -29.25
C LYS A 112 25.60 12.56 -29.00
N LEU A 113 24.55 11.97 -29.52
CA LEU A 113 23.17 12.45 -29.36
C LEU A 113 22.43 11.78 -28.20
N LEU A 114 23.04 10.73 -27.60
CA LEU A 114 22.51 10.01 -26.46
C LEU A 114 22.75 10.80 -25.16
N ASP A 115 21.79 10.74 -24.25
CA ASP A 115 21.91 11.24 -22.88
C ASP A 115 21.44 10.18 -21.89
N MET A 116 21.93 10.24 -20.65
CA MET A 116 21.35 9.46 -19.55
C MET A 116 19.89 9.84 -19.37
N GLY A 117 19.05 8.83 -19.19
CA GLY A 117 17.59 8.97 -19.13
C GLY A 117 16.87 8.70 -20.45
N ASP A 118 17.56 8.72 -21.60
CA ASP A 118 16.98 8.30 -22.87
C ASP A 118 16.56 6.83 -22.83
N HIS A 119 15.71 6.41 -23.74
CA HIS A 119 15.47 4.99 -24.01
C HIS A 119 16.21 4.59 -25.29
N ALA A 120 16.87 3.46 -25.24
CA ALA A 120 17.60 2.90 -26.38
C ALA A 120 17.27 1.41 -26.53
N ALA A 121 17.48 0.91 -27.75
CA ALA A 121 17.41 -0.51 -28.06
C ALA A 121 18.67 -0.95 -28.80
N ALA A 122 19.06 -2.19 -28.62
CA ALA A 122 20.15 -2.82 -29.35
C ALA A 122 19.88 -4.29 -29.59
N SER A 123 20.44 -4.81 -30.69
CA SER A 123 20.52 -6.24 -30.97
C SER A 123 21.94 -6.67 -31.25
N GLY A 124 22.31 -7.87 -30.80
CA GLY A 124 23.64 -8.42 -30.96
C GLY A 124 23.88 -9.66 -30.12
N ARG A 125 25.06 -10.24 -30.21
CA ARG A 125 25.47 -11.42 -29.44
C ARG A 125 25.92 -11.02 -28.04
N ALA A 126 25.79 -11.93 -27.09
CA ALA A 126 26.28 -11.69 -25.73
C ALA A 126 27.75 -12.08 -25.56
N THR A 127 28.39 -11.49 -24.58
CA THR A 127 29.75 -11.84 -24.09
C THR A 127 29.80 -11.62 -22.57
N ARG A 128 30.81 -12.16 -21.91
CA ARG A 128 31.16 -11.85 -20.53
C ARG A 128 32.40 -10.98 -20.47
N THR A 129 32.28 -9.82 -19.85
CA THR A 129 33.48 -8.93 -19.69
C THR A 129 34.48 -9.51 -18.71
N ARG A 130 35.68 -8.96 -18.68
CA ARG A 130 36.73 -9.34 -17.72
C ARG A 130 36.32 -9.17 -16.26
N THR A 131 35.34 -8.31 -15.98
CA THR A 131 34.78 -8.08 -14.66
C THR A 131 33.58 -8.99 -14.35
N GLY A 132 33.25 -9.93 -15.25
CA GLY A 132 32.19 -10.92 -15.07
C GLY A 132 30.80 -10.47 -15.54
N GLU A 133 30.64 -9.23 -16.04
CA GLU A 133 29.30 -8.72 -16.44
C GLU A 133 28.88 -9.27 -17.81
N ILE A 134 27.66 -9.81 -17.89
CA ILE A 134 27.04 -10.24 -19.15
C ILE A 134 26.66 -9.00 -19.94
N THR A 135 27.13 -8.95 -21.18
CA THR A 135 27.10 -7.76 -22.04
C THR A 135 26.64 -8.12 -23.44
N VAL A 136 25.64 -7.42 -23.96
CA VAL A 136 25.24 -7.53 -25.37
C VAL A 136 26.17 -6.64 -26.22
N VAL A 137 26.91 -7.26 -27.12
CA VAL A 137 27.75 -6.56 -28.09
C VAL A 137 26.90 -6.18 -29.27
N ALA A 138 26.55 -4.91 -29.40
CA ALA A 138 25.59 -4.45 -30.38
C ALA A 138 26.13 -4.55 -31.83
N ASP A 139 25.39 -5.25 -32.66
CA ASP A 139 25.51 -5.22 -34.12
C ASP A 139 24.67 -4.08 -34.71
N GLU A 140 23.50 -3.79 -34.03
CA GLU A 140 22.64 -2.65 -34.32
C GLU A 140 22.15 -2.01 -33.01
N TRP A 141 21.95 -0.69 -33.04
CA TRP A 141 21.32 0.02 -31.92
C TRP A 141 20.66 1.32 -32.39
N THR A 142 19.73 1.85 -31.59
CA THR A 142 19.04 3.11 -31.87
C THR A 142 18.55 3.78 -30.59
N ILE A 143 18.29 5.08 -30.68
CA ILE A 143 17.59 5.85 -29.65
C ILE A 143 16.09 5.76 -29.93
N LEU A 144 15.31 5.27 -28.95
CA LEU A 144 13.86 5.13 -29.06
C LEU A 144 13.11 6.37 -28.54
N THR A 145 13.63 6.95 -27.44
CA THR A 145 12.98 8.11 -26.82
C THR A 145 14.01 9.03 -26.21
N LYS A 146 13.96 10.29 -26.60
CA LYS A 146 14.81 11.34 -26.04
C LYS A 146 14.23 11.89 -24.75
N SER A 147 15.00 11.85 -23.68
CA SER A 147 14.68 12.48 -22.39
C SER A 147 15.12 13.95 -22.42
N LEU A 148 14.19 14.88 -22.25
CA LEU A 148 14.52 16.32 -22.26
C LEU A 148 15.01 16.83 -20.90
N ARG A 149 14.68 16.15 -19.81
CA ARG A 149 15.18 16.49 -18.46
C ARG A 149 16.14 15.43 -17.96
N PRO A 150 17.25 15.79 -17.30
CA PRO A 150 18.14 14.81 -16.70
C PRO A 150 17.45 14.02 -15.60
N LEU A 151 17.89 12.79 -15.40
CA LEU A 151 17.57 12.05 -14.18
C LEU A 151 18.27 12.72 -12.98
N PRO A 152 17.73 12.59 -11.77
CA PRO A 152 18.43 12.94 -10.53
C PRO A 152 19.82 12.27 -10.48
N GLU A 153 20.77 12.88 -9.77
CA GLU A 153 22.12 12.34 -9.64
C GLU A 153 22.09 10.91 -9.08
N LYS A 154 22.87 10.04 -9.70
CA LYS A 154 22.79 8.59 -9.56
C LYS A 154 23.17 8.06 -8.17
N TRP A 155 23.94 8.83 -7.39
CA TRP A 155 24.53 8.36 -6.14
C TRP A 155 23.62 8.55 -4.92
N HIS A 156 22.65 9.47 -5.00
CA HIS A 156 21.78 9.83 -3.87
C HIS A 156 20.29 9.72 -4.21
N GLY A 157 19.91 9.50 -5.50
CA GLY A 157 18.51 9.48 -5.92
C GLY A 157 17.82 10.82 -5.61
N LEU A 158 16.56 10.76 -5.23
CA LEU A 158 15.84 11.89 -4.64
C LEU A 158 16.01 11.81 -3.11
N GLU A 159 16.88 12.63 -2.54
CA GLU A 159 17.14 12.67 -1.08
C GLU A 159 15.94 13.23 -0.32
N ASP A 160 15.26 14.21 -0.89
CA ASP A 160 14.05 14.77 -0.30
C ASP A 160 12.87 13.79 -0.42
N VAL A 161 12.39 13.32 0.72
CA VAL A 161 11.27 12.38 0.83
C VAL A 161 10.00 12.93 0.18
N GLU A 162 9.73 14.25 0.32
CA GLU A 162 8.56 14.85 -0.32
C GLU A 162 8.71 14.90 -1.85
N ALA A 163 9.90 15.17 -2.36
CA ALA A 163 10.19 15.11 -3.79
C ALA A 163 9.98 13.68 -4.35
N ARG A 164 10.34 12.63 -3.60
CA ARG A 164 10.06 11.22 -3.97
C ARG A 164 8.55 10.97 -4.16
N TYR A 165 7.73 11.47 -3.28
CA TYR A 165 6.28 11.30 -3.39
C TYR A 165 5.67 12.11 -4.54
N ARG A 166 6.11 13.37 -4.73
CA ARG A 166 5.60 14.26 -5.78
C ARG A 166 6.07 13.87 -7.19
N GLN A 167 7.28 13.33 -7.29
CA GLN A 167 7.88 12.90 -8.54
C GLN A 167 8.13 11.38 -8.55
N ARG A 168 7.11 10.61 -8.14
CA ARG A 168 7.18 9.15 -8.02
C ARG A 168 7.72 8.47 -9.28
N TYR A 169 7.46 9.02 -10.46
CA TYR A 169 8.01 8.52 -11.71
C TYR A 169 9.53 8.62 -11.80
N LEU A 170 10.16 9.59 -11.15
CA LEU A 170 11.62 9.68 -11.03
C LEU A 170 12.14 8.72 -9.97
N ASP A 171 11.49 8.66 -8.82
CA ASP A 171 11.81 7.72 -7.75
C ASP A 171 11.79 6.27 -8.28
N LEU A 172 10.71 5.87 -8.96
CA LEU A 172 10.62 4.56 -9.63
C LEU A 172 11.68 4.34 -10.70
N ALA A 173 12.09 5.38 -11.44
CA ALA A 173 13.10 5.25 -12.49
C ALA A 173 14.50 5.05 -11.91
N THR A 174 14.80 5.64 -10.76
CA THR A 174 16.16 5.69 -10.19
C THR A 174 16.37 4.73 -9.04
N ASP A 175 15.36 4.49 -8.19
CA ASP A 175 15.46 3.64 -7.02
C ASP A 175 14.84 2.24 -7.24
N PRO A 176 15.66 1.16 -7.28
CA PRO A 176 15.16 -0.21 -7.34
C PRO A 176 14.34 -0.64 -6.13
N ALA A 177 14.64 -0.12 -4.93
CA ALA A 177 13.94 -0.48 -3.71
C ALA A 177 12.49 0.02 -3.75
N THR A 178 12.27 1.27 -4.21
CA THR A 178 10.91 1.79 -4.43
C THR A 178 10.13 0.91 -5.41
N ARG A 179 10.75 0.44 -6.50
CA ARG A 179 10.08 -0.48 -7.44
C ARG A 179 9.72 -1.81 -6.79
N GLU A 180 10.61 -2.34 -5.95
CA GLU A 180 10.35 -3.61 -5.27
C GLU A 180 9.20 -3.49 -4.27
N THR A 181 9.07 -2.37 -3.55
CA THR A 181 7.90 -2.08 -2.69
C THR A 181 6.58 -2.26 -3.45
N PHE A 182 6.46 -1.69 -4.66
CA PHE A 182 5.22 -1.80 -5.44
C PHE A 182 5.04 -3.17 -6.12
N ARG A 183 6.13 -3.89 -6.39
CA ARG A 183 6.05 -5.30 -6.82
C ARG A 183 5.53 -6.19 -5.69
N ILE A 184 6.06 -6.03 -4.48
CA ILE A 184 5.58 -6.73 -3.28
C ILE A 184 4.10 -6.43 -3.06
N ARG A 185 3.67 -5.16 -3.15
CA ARG A 185 2.26 -4.77 -3.07
C ARG A 185 1.40 -5.52 -4.09
N SER A 186 1.79 -5.55 -5.34
CA SER A 186 1.04 -6.23 -6.39
C SER A 186 0.98 -7.75 -6.15
N ARG A 187 2.08 -8.36 -5.74
CA ARG A 187 2.15 -9.79 -5.41
C ARG A 187 1.28 -10.13 -4.20
N LEU A 188 1.24 -9.26 -3.18
CA LEU A 188 0.40 -9.44 -2.01
C LEU A 188 -1.08 -9.45 -2.38
N VAL A 189 -1.55 -8.47 -3.17
CA VAL A 189 -2.94 -8.43 -3.64
C VAL A 189 -3.27 -9.67 -4.49
N GLN A 190 -2.38 -10.10 -5.37
CA GLN A 190 -2.56 -11.32 -6.15
C GLN A 190 -2.61 -12.58 -5.28
N TYR A 191 -1.77 -12.66 -4.23
CA TYR A 191 -1.80 -13.76 -3.28
C TYR A 191 -3.13 -13.83 -2.54
N ILE A 192 -3.59 -12.70 -2.00
CA ILE A 192 -4.86 -12.61 -1.26
C ILE A 192 -6.03 -13.06 -2.15
N ARG A 193 -6.09 -12.61 -3.40
CA ARG A 193 -7.11 -13.09 -4.36
C ARG A 193 -7.07 -14.60 -4.51
N ARG A 194 -5.92 -15.18 -4.82
CA ARG A 194 -5.80 -16.64 -4.96
C ARG A 194 -6.16 -17.40 -3.68
N PHE A 195 -5.83 -16.83 -2.52
CA PHE A 195 -6.16 -17.41 -1.21
C PHE A 195 -7.68 -17.47 -0.98
N LEU A 196 -8.39 -16.41 -1.32
CA LEU A 196 -9.86 -16.32 -1.18
C LEU A 196 -10.57 -17.10 -2.29
N ASP A 197 -10.18 -16.94 -3.55
CA ASP A 197 -10.75 -17.69 -4.69
C ASP A 197 -10.61 -19.21 -4.48
N GLY A 198 -9.46 -19.66 -3.95
CA GLY A 198 -9.23 -21.06 -3.61
C GLY A 198 -10.09 -21.59 -2.45
N ARG A 199 -10.86 -20.72 -1.79
CA ARG A 199 -11.84 -21.01 -0.73
C ARG A 199 -13.27 -20.70 -1.15
N ASP A 200 -13.53 -20.59 -2.46
CA ASP A 200 -14.83 -20.32 -3.08
C ASP A 200 -15.44 -18.97 -2.69
N PHE A 201 -14.61 -17.96 -2.38
CA PHE A 201 -15.11 -16.59 -2.25
C PHE A 201 -15.29 -15.96 -3.63
N LEU A 202 -16.36 -15.18 -3.76
CA LEU A 202 -16.65 -14.38 -4.95
C LEU A 202 -16.14 -12.96 -4.78
N GLU A 203 -15.22 -12.50 -5.65
CA GLU A 203 -14.86 -11.07 -5.72
C GLU A 203 -16.00 -10.27 -6.32
N VAL A 204 -16.41 -9.21 -5.65
CA VAL A 204 -17.49 -8.32 -6.07
C VAL A 204 -17.06 -6.86 -6.03
N GLU A 205 -17.83 -6.01 -6.70
CA GLU A 205 -17.71 -4.55 -6.62
C GLU A 205 -19.02 -3.97 -6.11
N THR A 206 -18.94 -3.14 -5.07
CA THR A 206 -20.07 -2.41 -4.52
C THR A 206 -19.91 -0.90 -4.76
N PRO A 207 -20.97 -0.08 -4.61
CA PRO A 207 -20.87 1.35 -4.89
C PRO A 207 -19.80 2.06 -4.07
N MET A 208 -19.04 2.96 -4.71
CA MET A 208 -18.13 3.87 -4.02
C MET A 208 -18.80 5.17 -3.56
N MET A 209 -19.93 5.54 -4.19
CA MET A 209 -20.74 6.69 -3.80
C MET A 209 -22.02 6.20 -3.14
N HIS A 210 -22.19 6.55 -1.89
CA HIS A 210 -23.30 6.11 -1.06
C HIS A 210 -24.31 7.25 -0.83
N PRO A 211 -25.61 6.96 -0.76
CA PRO A 211 -26.61 7.97 -0.40
C PRO A 211 -26.63 8.30 1.10
N LEU A 212 -26.03 7.44 1.93
CA LEU A 212 -25.97 7.56 3.39
C LEU A 212 -24.54 7.32 3.87
N VAL A 213 -24.19 7.92 5.01
CA VAL A 213 -22.92 7.67 5.71
C VAL A 213 -23.08 6.40 6.53
N SER A 214 -22.41 5.31 6.13
CA SER A 214 -22.61 4.00 6.76
C SER A 214 -21.36 3.11 6.67
N GLY A 215 -21.36 2.00 7.44
CA GLY A 215 -20.36 0.95 7.42
C GLY A 215 -19.15 1.17 8.34
N ALA A 216 -18.90 2.40 8.79
CA ALA A 216 -17.88 2.70 9.80
C ALA A 216 -18.10 4.10 10.37
N ALA A 217 -17.51 4.39 11.53
CA ALA A 217 -17.52 5.70 12.17
C ALA A 217 -16.33 6.51 11.69
N ALA A 218 -16.53 7.41 10.69
CA ALA A 218 -15.53 8.33 10.18
C ALA A 218 -16.19 9.51 9.45
N LYS A 219 -15.44 10.58 9.18
CA LYS A 219 -15.96 11.72 8.38
C LYS A 219 -15.93 11.38 6.89
N PRO A 220 -17.06 11.55 6.14
CA PRO A 220 -17.12 11.30 4.71
C PRO A 220 -16.56 12.46 3.90
N PHE A 221 -16.12 12.19 2.65
CA PHE A 221 -16.08 13.18 1.60
C PHE A 221 -17.47 13.29 0.95
N ILE A 222 -17.93 14.49 0.70
CA ILE A 222 -19.24 14.78 0.10
C ILE A 222 -19.04 15.21 -1.35
N THR A 223 -19.86 14.68 -2.25
CA THR A 223 -19.94 15.08 -3.65
C THR A 223 -21.39 15.29 -4.05
N HIS A 224 -21.64 16.05 -5.13
CA HIS A 224 -22.99 16.38 -5.58
C HIS A 224 -23.28 15.77 -6.95
N HIS A 225 -24.41 15.08 -7.10
CA HIS A 225 -24.89 14.53 -8.36
C HIS A 225 -25.83 15.55 -9.05
N ASN A 226 -25.29 16.32 -9.99
CA ASN A 226 -26.00 17.45 -10.62
C ASN A 226 -27.35 17.09 -11.26
N ALA A 227 -27.44 15.94 -11.93
CA ALA A 227 -28.68 15.57 -12.65
C ALA A 227 -29.83 15.14 -11.73
N LEU A 228 -29.52 14.62 -10.55
CA LEU A 228 -30.48 14.20 -9.55
C LEU A 228 -30.67 15.25 -8.44
N ASP A 229 -29.82 16.26 -8.38
CA ASP A 229 -29.78 17.30 -7.35
C ASP A 229 -29.72 16.72 -5.93
N ILE A 230 -28.81 15.73 -5.75
CA ILE A 230 -28.61 15.05 -4.46
C ILE A 230 -27.13 15.03 -4.08
N ASP A 231 -26.86 15.08 -2.77
CA ASP A 231 -25.54 14.81 -2.24
C ASP A 231 -25.29 13.30 -2.11
N LEU A 232 -24.06 12.90 -2.41
CA LEU A 232 -23.55 11.55 -2.24
C LEU A 232 -22.28 11.60 -1.40
N TYR A 233 -22.01 10.51 -0.72
CA TYR A 233 -20.86 10.36 0.16
C TYR A 233 -19.89 9.34 -0.42
N MET A 234 -18.61 9.67 -0.51
CA MET A 234 -17.59 8.67 -0.81
C MET A 234 -17.56 7.65 0.34
N ARG A 235 -17.65 6.37 0.03
CA ARG A 235 -17.81 5.31 1.04
C ARG A 235 -16.67 5.29 2.05
N ILE A 236 -17.02 5.10 3.30
CA ILE A 236 -16.09 4.89 4.41
C ILE A 236 -15.70 3.40 4.47
N ALA A 237 -16.64 2.51 4.18
CA ALA A 237 -16.50 1.06 4.11
C ALA A 237 -17.59 0.47 3.18
N PRO A 238 -17.39 -0.67 2.52
CA PRO A 238 -18.39 -1.38 1.73
C PRO A 238 -19.31 -2.28 2.57
N GLU A 239 -19.11 -2.38 3.86
CA GLU A 239 -19.68 -3.35 4.81
C GLU A 239 -21.16 -3.63 4.61
N LEU A 240 -22.05 -2.60 4.68
CA LEU A 240 -23.49 -2.83 4.62
C LEU A 240 -23.96 -3.32 3.23
N TYR A 241 -23.24 -3.01 2.17
CA TYR A 241 -23.51 -3.57 0.84
C TYR A 241 -23.09 -5.04 0.73
N LEU A 242 -21.92 -5.40 1.27
CA LEU A 242 -21.47 -6.79 1.29
C LEU A 242 -22.37 -7.68 2.13
N LYS A 243 -22.85 -7.19 3.28
CA LYS A 243 -23.84 -7.90 4.10
C LYS A 243 -25.19 -8.11 3.37
N ARG A 244 -25.64 -7.13 2.56
CA ARG A 244 -26.83 -7.31 1.69
C ARG A 244 -26.62 -8.43 0.67
N LEU A 245 -25.40 -8.62 0.16
CA LEU A 245 -25.08 -9.73 -0.74
C LEU A 245 -25.16 -11.07 0.00
N VAL A 246 -24.74 -11.13 1.27
CA VAL A 246 -24.89 -12.32 2.10
C VAL A 246 -26.37 -12.64 2.34
N VAL A 247 -27.20 -11.64 2.65
CA VAL A 247 -28.68 -11.81 2.70
C VAL A 247 -29.21 -12.33 1.37
N GLY A 248 -28.64 -11.87 0.25
CA GLY A 248 -28.99 -12.33 -1.10
C GLY A 248 -28.55 -13.75 -1.46
N GLY A 249 -27.81 -14.44 -0.57
CA GLY A 249 -27.37 -15.82 -0.73
C GLY A 249 -25.94 -15.98 -1.23
N PHE A 250 -25.14 -14.92 -1.31
CA PHE A 250 -23.70 -15.04 -1.52
C PHE A 250 -23.01 -15.34 -0.20
N GLU A 251 -22.82 -16.62 0.10
CA GLU A 251 -22.28 -17.07 1.39
C GLU A 251 -20.83 -16.67 1.65
N ARG A 252 -20.06 -16.39 0.58
CA ARG A 252 -18.65 -16.04 0.63
C ARG A 252 -18.36 -14.94 -0.40
N VAL A 253 -18.15 -13.73 0.09
CA VAL A 253 -17.89 -12.57 -0.77
C VAL A 253 -16.70 -11.79 -0.27
N TYR A 254 -15.97 -11.15 -1.18
CA TYR A 254 -14.95 -10.19 -0.81
C TYR A 254 -14.84 -9.05 -1.83
N GLU A 255 -14.31 -7.94 -1.38
CA GLU A 255 -13.96 -6.79 -2.21
C GLU A 255 -12.59 -6.25 -1.82
N ILE A 256 -11.69 -6.05 -2.77
CA ILE A 256 -10.43 -5.31 -2.58
C ILE A 256 -10.56 -3.99 -3.32
N ASN A 257 -10.78 -2.90 -2.60
CA ASN A 257 -11.04 -1.61 -3.23
C ASN A 257 -10.69 -0.42 -2.31
N ARG A 258 -10.95 0.79 -2.82
CA ARG A 258 -10.71 2.05 -2.12
C ARG A 258 -11.82 2.39 -1.15
N ASN A 259 -11.41 2.88 0.02
CA ASN A 259 -12.26 3.56 0.98
C ASN A 259 -11.72 4.97 1.22
N PHE A 260 -12.59 5.86 1.71
CA PHE A 260 -12.33 7.29 1.79
C PHE A 260 -12.71 7.79 3.18
N ARG A 261 -11.77 8.44 3.89
CA ARG A 261 -12.02 9.06 5.19
C ARG A 261 -11.47 10.48 5.18
N ASN A 262 -12.30 11.45 5.44
CA ASN A 262 -11.94 12.88 5.43
C ASN A 262 -11.26 13.27 6.73
N GLU A 263 -10.08 12.71 6.96
CA GLU A 263 -9.26 12.85 8.15
C GLU A 263 -7.93 13.52 7.85
N GLY A 264 -7.14 13.79 8.89
CA GLY A 264 -5.84 14.41 8.77
C GLY A 264 -4.80 13.50 8.08
N LEU A 265 -3.85 14.10 7.38
CA LEU A 265 -2.71 13.41 6.78
C LEU A 265 -1.65 13.07 7.84
N SER A 266 -1.28 11.80 7.96
CA SER A 266 -0.22 11.35 8.86
C SER A 266 0.68 10.30 8.21
N THR A 267 1.64 9.76 8.93
CA THR A 267 2.41 8.59 8.49
C THR A 267 1.59 7.30 8.49
N ARG A 268 0.46 7.29 9.18
CA ARG A 268 -0.44 6.14 9.33
C ARG A 268 -1.72 6.24 8.49
N HIS A 269 -2.14 7.46 8.09
CA HIS A 269 -3.42 7.73 7.44
C HIS A 269 -3.24 8.50 6.15
N ASN A 270 -3.95 8.05 5.11
CA ASN A 270 -4.14 8.73 3.84
C ASN A 270 -5.66 8.78 3.58
N PRO A 271 -6.22 9.90 3.08
CA PRO A 271 -7.67 10.04 2.92
C PRO A 271 -8.31 9.01 2.00
N GLU A 272 -7.53 8.46 1.10
CA GLU A 272 -7.87 7.37 0.19
C GLU A 272 -6.90 6.21 0.43
N PHE A 273 -7.42 5.03 0.74
CA PHE A 273 -6.62 3.85 1.09
C PHE A 273 -7.29 2.57 0.57
N THR A 274 -6.51 1.49 0.49
CA THR A 274 -7.01 0.19 0.01
C THR A 274 -7.29 -0.73 1.18
N MET A 275 -8.52 -1.28 1.20
CA MET A 275 -8.90 -2.36 2.11
C MET A 275 -9.33 -3.61 1.35
N LEU A 276 -9.09 -4.75 1.94
CA LEU A 276 -9.84 -5.97 1.70
C LEU A 276 -10.98 -6.00 2.73
N GLU A 277 -12.21 -6.27 2.28
CA GLU A 277 -13.30 -6.73 3.15
C GLU A 277 -13.87 -8.04 2.62
N PHE A 278 -14.14 -8.98 3.51
CA PHE A 278 -14.72 -10.26 3.13
C PHE A 278 -15.69 -10.77 4.23
N TYR A 279 -16.69 -11.53 3.79
CA TYR A 279 -17.74 -12.06 4.64
C TYR A 279 -17.93 -13.54 4.38
N LEU A 280 -18.05 -14.30 5.45
CA LEU A 280 -18.19 -15.77 5.45
C LEU A 280 -19.42 -16.17 6.26
N ALA A 281 -20.46 -16.65 5.57
CA ALA A 281 -21.63 -17.21 6.21
C ALA A 281 -21.30 -18.52 6.94
N HIS A 282 -22.03 -18.79 8.03
CA HIS A 282 -21.85 -19.97 8.89
C HIS A 282 -20.52 -20.07 9.59
N ALA A 283 -19.84 -18.92 9.78
CA ALA A 283 -18.59 -18.81 10.52
C ALA A 283 -18.69 -17.83 11.68
N THR A 284 -17.71 -17.86 12.55
CA THR A 284 -17.53 -16.98 13.69
C THR A 284 -16.26 -16.13 13.53
N TYR A 285 -16.11 -15.11 14.37
CA TYR A 285 -14.88 -14.32 14.42
C TYR A 285 -13.63 -15.15 14.76
N GLU A 286 -13.78 -16.29 15.45
CA GLU A 286 -12.66 -17.20 15.76
C GLU A 286 -12.14 -17.91 14.50
N ASP A 287 -13.07 -18.32 13.59
CA ASP A 287 -12.70 -18.88 12.28
C ASP A 287 -11.90 -17.88 11.45
N LEU A 288 -12.26 -16.57 11.53
CA LEU A 288 -11.52 -15.52 10.83
C LEU A 288 -10.15 -15.25 11.42
N MET A 289 -9.96 -15.38 12.76
CA MET A 289 -8.61 -15.31 13.34
C MET A 289 -7.68 -16.38 12.74
N ASP A 290 -8.15 -17.62 12.63
CA ASP A 290 -7.37 -18.72 12.06
C ASP A 290 -7.08 -18.48 10.57
N MET A 291 -8.08 -18.02 9.82
CA MET A 291 -7.94 -17.73 8.39
C MET A 291 -6.97 -16.56 8.11
N THR A 292 -7.01 -15.52 8.92
CA THR A 292 -6.13 -14.35 8.82
C THR A 292 -4.69 -14.74 9.14
N GLU A 293 -4.47 -15.53 10.19
CA GLU A 293 -3.16 -16.07 10.55
C GLU A 293 -2.58 -16.91 9.40
N GLU A 294 -3.38 -17.80 8.80
CA GLU A 294 -2.97 -18.62 7.65
C GLU A 294 -2.63 -17.73 6.43
N MET A 295 -3.49 -16.76 6.10
CA MET A 295 -3.32 -15.89 4.94
C MET A 295 -2.06 -15.03 5.05
N VAL A 296 -1.83 -14.37 6.17
CA VAL A 296 -0.67 -13.48 6.35
C VAL A 296 0.63 -14.27 6.43
N ARG A 297 0.64 -15.42 7.15
CA ARG A 297 1.78 -16.33 7.20
C ARG A 297 2.15 -16.86 5.83
N GLY A 298 1.15 -17.34 5.07
CA GLY A 298 1.35 -17.86 3.72
C GLY A 298 1.84 -16.77 2.75
N ALA A 299 1.29 -15.57 2.84
CA ALA A 299 1.75 -14.41 2.05
C ALA A 299 3.23 -14.09 2.35
N ALA A 300 3.63 -14.04 3.62
CA ALA A 300 5.01 -13.77 4.00
C ALA A 300 5.96 -14.86 3.44
N GLN A 301 5.59 -16.13 3.57
CA GLN A 301 6.39 -17.25 3.05
C GLN A 301 6.50 -17.22 1.53
N GLU A 302 5.40 -16.97 0.79
CA GLU A 302 5.43 -17.00 -0.69
C GLU A 302 6.14 -15.75 -1.26
N ILE A 303 5.90 -14.58 -0.69
CA ILE A 303 6.35 -13.30 -1.26
C ILE A 303 7.77 -12.96 -0.83
N LEU A 304 8.08 -13.17 0.46
CA LEU A 304 9.37 -12.79 1.05
C LEU A 304 10.32 -13.99 1.22
N GLY A 305 9.83 -15.23 1.03
CA GLY A 305 10.59 -16.48 1.24
C GLY A 305 10.86 -16.79 2.72
N LYS A 306 10.23 -16.06 3.65
CA LYS A 306 10.43 -16.20 5.10
C LYS A 306 9.24 -15.63 5.87
N THR A 307 9.01 -16.17 7.08
CA THR A 307 7.96 -15.66 7.98
C THR A 307 8.49 -14.65 9.01
N LYS A 308 9.80 -14.58 9.20
CA LYS A 308 10.44 -13.58 10.08
C LYS A 308 10.86 -12.38 9.27
N ILE A 309 10.38 -11.22 9.68
CA ILE A 309 10.72 -9.93 9.06
C ILE A 309 11.32 -8.98 10.10
N THR A 310 12.02 -7.95 9.62
CA THR A 310 12.37 -6.79 10.44
C THR A 310 11.48 -5.64 10.00
N TYR A 311 10.82 -4.99 10.94
CA TYR A 311 10.02 -3.81 10.69
C TYR A 311 10.38 -2.69 11.69
N GLN A 312 10.91 -1.59 11.18
CA GLN A 312 11.34 -0.42 11.97
C GLN A 312 12.21 -0.81 13.18
N GLY A 313 13.14 -1.74 12.96
CA GLY A 313 14.06 -2.25 13.98
C GLY A 313 13.54 -3.36 14.88
N HIS A 314 12.27 -3.74 14.79
CA HIS A 314 11.68 -4.85 15.52
C HIS A 314 11.67 -6.13 14.68
N GLU A 315 12.08 -7.25 15.27
CA GLU A 315 11.91 -8.57 14.66
C GLU A 315 10.46 -9.04 14.89
N ILE A 316 9.74 -9.37 13.82
CA ILE A 316 8.37 -9.86 13.83
C ILE A 316 8.34 -11.23 13.20
N ASP A 317 7.74 -12.22 13.88
CA ASP A 317 7.60 -13.58 13.39
C ASP A 317 6.11 -13.92 13.13
N PHE A 318 5.76 -14.10 11.86
CA PHE A 318 4.44 -14.59 11.46
C PHE A 318 4.32 -16.13 11.50
N GLY A 319 5.44 -16.86 11.70
CA GLY A 319 5.50 -18.32 11.65
C GLY A 319 5.03 -18.99 12.93
N GLY A 320 5.13 -18.31 14.08
CA GLY A 320 4.69 -18.80 15.37
C GLY A 320 3.17 -18.66 15.61
N PRO A 321 2.65 -19.20 16.71
CA PRO A 321 1.27 -18.95 17.13
C PRO A 321 1.12 -17.47 17.54
N TRP A 322 0.03 -16.84 17.13
CA TRP A 322 -0.23 -15.45 17.47
C TRP A 322 -0.95 -15.34 18.81
N LYS A 323 -0.61 -14.33 19.59
CA LYS A 323 -1.23 -14.09 20.90
C LYS A 323 -2.70 -13.69 20.69
N ARG A 324 -3.60 -14.26 21.54
CA ARG A 324 -5.04 -13.91 21.59
C ARG A 324 -5.36 -13.54 23.03
N ILE A 325 -5.74 -12.29 23.27
CA ILE A 325 -6.10 -11.77 24.59
C ILE A 325 -7.31 -10.85 24.48
N SER A 326 -8.06 -10.73 25.57
CA SER A 326 -9.15 -9.77 25.62
C SER A 326 -8.63 -8.32 25.76
N MET A 327 -9.45 -7.36 25.36
CA MET A 327 -9.15 -5.94 25.57
C MET A 327 -8.96 -5.62 27.05
N ALA A 328 -9.78 -6.22 27.91
CA ALA A 328 -9.68 -6.08 29.37
C ALA A 328 -8.30 -6.55 29.89
N GLU A 329 -7.86 -7.74 29.49
CA GLU A 329 -6.52 -8.26 29.85
C GLU A 329 -5.41 -7.34 29.33
N ALA A 330 -5.51 -6.86 28.10
CA ALA A 330 -4.52 -5.94 27.51
C ALA A 330 -4.44 -4.62 28.30
N VAL A 331 -5.56 -4.06 28.71
CA VAL A 331 -5.62 -2.86 29.58
C VAL A 331 -4.98 -3.13 30.94
N LEU A 332 -5.30 -4.24 31.58
CA LEU A 332 -4.73 -4.61 32.88
C LEU A 332 -3.22 -4.82 32.80
N GLU A 333 -2.75 -5.58 31.81
CA GLU A 333 -1.30 -5.79 31.57
C GLU A 333 -0.57 -4.44 31.33
N SER A 334 -1.17 -3.54 30.55
CA SER A 334 -0.52 -2.29 30.13
C SER A 334 -0.53 -1.19 31.19
N THR A 335 -1.46 -1.22 32.13
CA THR A 335 -1.59 -0.22 33.21
C THR A 335 -0.73 -0.53 34.45
N GLU A 336 0.07 -1.61 34.41
CA GLU A 336 1.12 -1.93 35.41
C GLU A 336 0.62 -1.93 36.87
N GLY A 337 -0.56 -2.53 37.10
CA GLY A 337 -1.16 -2.64 38.43
C GLY A 337 -1.93 -1.41 38.92
N ARG A 338 -2.09 -0.36 38.10
CA ARG A 338 -2.95 0.79 38.44
C ARG A 338 -4.45 0.45 38.41
N LEU A 339 -4.80 -0.56 37.65
CA LEU A 339 -6.17 -1.12 37.57
C LEU A 339 -6.15 -2.60 37.92
N THR A 340 -7.23 -3.05 38.55
CA THR A 340 -7.57 -4.46 38.79
C THR A 340 -8.82 -4.81 38.00
N GLU A 341 -9.15 -6.10 37.89
CA GLU A 341 -10.37 -6.56 37.19
C GLU A 341 -11.64 -5.91 37.77
N ALA A 342 -11.72 -5.76 39.09
CA ALA A 342 -12.85 -5.08 39.73
C ALA A 342 -12.98 -3.60 39.34
N ASP A 343 -11.86 -2.96 38.99
CA ASP A 343 -11.84 -1.55 38.62
C ASP A 343 -12.33 -1.27 37.21
N LEU A 344 -12.39 -2.29 36.34
CA LEU A 344 -12.90 -2.18 34.97
C LEU A 344 -14.39 -1.81 34.90
N HIS A 345 -15.10 -1.91 36.01
CA HIS A 345 -16.51 -1.50 36.12
C HIS A 345 -16.69 -0.16 36.89
N ASP A 346 -15.60 0.48 37.31
CA ASP A 346 -15.64 1.78 38.01
C ASP A 346 -15.25 2.94 37.07
N PRO A 347 -16.23 3.69 36.52
CA PRO A 347 -15.96 4.78 35.60
C PRO A 347 -15.10 5.89 36.20
N GLY A 348 -15.18 6.10 37.52
CA GLY A 348 -14.39 7.12 38.22
C GLY A 348 -12.90 6.76 38.25
N LYS A 349 -12.59 5.47 38.41
CA LYS A 349 -11.22 4.97 38.46
C LYS A 349 -10.61 4.90 37.05
N LEU A 350 -11.38 4.42 36.05
CA LEU A 350 -10.98 4.40 34.66
C LEU A 350 -10.63 5.80 34.14
N LYS A 351 -11.52 6.78 34.37
CA LYS A 351 -11.28 8.20 34.00
C LYS A 351 -10.02 8.76 34.65
N ARG A 352 -9.80 8.48 35.93
CA ARG A 352 -8.60 8.96 36.63
C ARG A 352 -7.33 8.44 35.97
N VAL A 353 -7.26 7.13 35.74
CA VAL A 353 -6.07 6.51 35.13
C VAL A 353 -5.85 7.03 33.71
N LEU A 354 -6.93 7.18 32.91
CA LEU A 354 -6.85 7.73 31.55
C LEU A 354 -6.34 9.18 31.57
N LEU A 355 -6.90 10.03 32.44
CA LEU A 355 -6.54 11.45 32.51
C LEU A 355 -5.12 11.73 33.04
N GLU A 356 -4.52 10.80 33.77
CA GLU A 356 -3.12 10.91 34.25
C GLU A 356 -2.09 10.95 33.10
N THR A 357 -2.37 10.25 32.01
CA THR A 357 -1.44 10.14 30.86
C THR A 357 -1.93 10.89 29.61
N PHE A 358 -3.19 11.29 29.59
CA PHE A 358 -3.83 11.91 28.44
C PHE A 358 -3.21 13.26 28.07
N LYS A 359 -2.74 13.39 26.83
CA LYS A 359 -2.06 14.59 26.29
C LYS A 359 -2.92 15.39 25.30
N GLY A 360 -4.20 15.09 25.19
CA GLY A 360 -5.13 15.76 24.29
C GLY A 360 -5.57 17.15 24.75
N THR A 361 -6.46 17.73 23.96
CA THR A 361 -7.03 19.08 24.16
C THR A 361 -8.07 19.11 25.29
N ASP A 362 -8.43 20.31 25.76
CA ASP A 362 -9.51 20.49 26.74
C ASP A 362 -10.88 20.04 26.23
N ALA A 363 -11.09 20.06 24.91
CA ALA A 363 -12.32 19.56 24.30
C ALA A 363 -12.42 18.02 24.41
N GLU A 364 -11.33 17.33 24.10
CA GLU A 364 -11.24 15.87 24.22
C GLU A 364 -11.31 15.43 25.70
N ARG A 365 -10.76 16.19 26.63
CA ARG A 365 -10.93 15.93 28.07
C ARG A 365 -12.40 15.98 28.52
N LYS A 366 -13.19 16.90 27.97
CA LYS A 366 -14.64 16.97 28.25
C LYS A 366 -15.42 15.80 27.61
N GLU A 367 -14.93 15.25 26.51
CA GLU A 367 -15.50 14.04 25.93
C GLU A 367 -15.27 12.83 26.85
N ILE A 368 -14.08 12.66 27.41
CA ILE A 368 -13.79 11.60 28.40
C ILE A 368 -14.76 11.62 29.56
N ASP A 369 -15.20 12.80 30.04
CA ASP A 369 -16.16 12.92 31.12
C ASP A 369 -17.56 12.34 30.78
N ARG A 370 -17.88 12.22 29.50
CA ARG A 370 -19.17 11.74 29.00
C ARG A 370 -19.14 10.27 28.57
N MET A 371 -17.97 9.66 28.52
CA MET A 371 -17.79 8.27 28.10
C MET A 371 -18.43 7.31 29.11
N ASP A 372 -19.08 6.29 28.58
CA ASP A 372 -19.50 5.12 29.36
C ASP A 372 -18.29 4.22 29.68
N VAL A 373 -18.52 3.18 30.48
CA VAL A 373 -17.47 2.24 30.91
C VAL A 373 -16.77 1.58 29.73
N GLY A 374 -17.54 1.13 28.74
CA GLY A 374 -16.98 0.46 27.55
C GLY A 374 -16.09 1.39 26.72
N SER A 375 -16.53 2.63 26.48
CA SER A 375 -15.74 3.65 25.80
C SER A 375 -14.47 4.02 26.56
N LEU A 376 -14.52 4.06 27.89
CA LEU A 376 -13.35 4.30 28.74
C LEU A 376 -12.31 3.17 28.66
N VAL A 377 -12.77 1.91 28.62
CA VAL A 377 -11.88 0.74 28.44
C VAL A 377 -11.22 0.80 27.07
N GLY A 378 -11.96 1.14 26.00
CA GLY A 378 -11.41 1.36 24.67
C GLY A 378 -10.34 2.45 24.64
N ALA A 379 -10.65 3.63 25.22
CA ALA A 379 -9.68 4.75 25.30
C ALA A 379 -8.42 4.41 26.11
N LEU A 380 -8.56 3.63 27.19
CA LEU A 380 -7.42 3.13 27.97
C LEU A 380 -6.56 2.15 27.17
N PHE A 381 -7.20 1.30 26.35
CA PHE A 381 -6.50 0.39 25.46
C PHE A 381 -5.67 1.16 24.42
N GLU A 382 -6.25 2.14 23.73
CA GLU A 382 -5.56 2.98 22.75
C GLU A 382 -4.36 3.73 23.38
N GLU A 383 -4.54 4.32 24.55
CA GLU A 383 -3.51 5.12 25.21
C GLU A 383 -2.38 4.24 25.79
N HIS A 384 -2.68 3.08 26.39
CA HIS A 384 -1.72 2.32 27.18
C HIS A 384 -1.23 1.01 26.53
N ALA A 385 -2.05 0.34 25.73
CA ALA A 385 -1.78 -1.01 25.24
C ALA A 385 -1.37 -1.05 23.77
N GLU A 386 -2.07 -0.36 22.87
CA GLU A 386 -1.91 -0.46 21.42
C GLU A 386 -0.44 -0.37 20.97
N HIS A 387 0.26 0.67 21.40
CA HIS A 387 1.64 0.93 21.01
C HIS A 387 2.66 -0.12 21.51
N LYS A 388 2.29 -0.97 22.49
CA LYS A 388 3.11 -2.05 23.03
C LYS A 388 2.98 -3.37 22.25
N LEU A 389 1.98 -3.48 21.37
CA LEU A 389 1.70 -4.68 20.60
C LEU A 389 2.62 -4.81 19.38
N VAL A 390 3.87 -5.21 19.60
CA VAL A 390 4.89 -5.33 18.54
C VAL A 390 4.66 -6.58 17.70
N HIS A 391 4.41 -7.74 18.32
CA HIS A 391 4.16 -9.00 17.64
C HIS A 391 2.69 -9.14 17.25
N PRO A 392 2.36 -9.95 16.21
CA PRO A 392 0.97 -10.19 15.82
C PRO A 392 0.13 -10.65 17.02
N THR A 393 -0.87 -9.86 17.37
CA THR A 393 -1.72 -10.09 18.54
C THR A 393 -3.17 -9.79 18.19
N PHE A 394 -4.06 -10.75 18.40
CA PHE A 394 -5.48 -10.54 18.35
C PHE A 394 -5.98 -10.01 19.69
N ILE A 395 -6.59 -8.85 19.67
CA ILE A 395 -7.35 -8.30 20.80
C ILE A 395 -8.81 -8.65 20.60
N THR A 396 -9.42 -9.31 21.58
CA THR A 396 -10.79 -9.83 21.51
C THR A 396 -11.69 -9.16 22.55
N GLN A 397 -12.99 -9.47 22.52
CA GLN A 397 -13.97 -9.01 23.51
C GLN A 397 -14.01 -7.48 23.63
N PHE A 398 -14.27 -6.83 22.51
CA PHE A 398 -14.50 -5.39 22.49
C PHE A 398 -15.82 -5.04 23.19
N PRO A 399 -15.88 -3.93 23.98
CA PRO A 399 -17.11 -3.47 24.56
C PRO A 399 -18.20 -3.22 23.51
N THR A 400 -19.46 -3.59 23.83
CA THR A 400 -20.61 -3.40 22.95
C THR A 400 -20.83 -1.92 22.60
N ALA A 401 -20.54 -1.02 23.53
CA ALA A 401 -20.68 0.43 23.34
C ALA A 401 -19.88 0.99 22.17
N ILE A 402 -18.73 0.37 21.83
CA ILE A 402 -17.85 0.79 20.73
C ILE A 402 -17.89 -0.17 19.54
N SER A 403 -18.90 -1.03 19.44
CA SER A 403 -19.00 -2.08 18.42
C SER A 403 -20.42 -2.15 17.81
N PRO A 404 -20.87 -1.11 17.09
CA PRO A 404 -22.30 -0.96 16.72
C PRO A 404 -22.79 -1.97 15.68
N LEU A 405 -21.92 -2.67 14.98
CA LEU A 405 -22.26 -3.64 13.91
C LEU A 405 -21.90 -5.09 14.29
N ALA A 406 -21.24 -5.28 15.44
CA ALA A 406 -20.81 -6.59 15.91
C ALA A 406 -21.85 -7.26 16.80
N ARG A 407 -21.97 -8.59 16.70
CA ARG A 407 -22.86 -9.41 17.54
C ARG A 407 -22.40 -9.37 18.99
N ARG A 408 -23.36 -9.23 19.93
CA ARG A 408 -23.10 -9.38 21.36
C ARG A 408 -22.66 -10.80 21.68
N ASN A 409 -21.72 -10.94 22.60
CA ASN A 409 -21.35 -12.23 23.13
C ASN A 409 -22.52 -12.80 23.95
N GLU A 410 -22.92 -14.05 23.71
CA GLU A 410 -24.07 -14.67 24.34
C GLU A 410 -23.89 -14.87 25.85
N LYS A 411 -22.67 -15.05 26.34
CA LYS A 411 -22.36 -15.27 27.76
C LYS A 411 -22.15 -13.96 28.52
N ASN A 412 -21.67 -12.94 27.85
CA ASN A 412 -21.46 -11.62 28.44
C ASN A 412 -21.84 -10.51 27.43
N PRO A 413 -23.09 -10.06 27.43
CA PRO A 413 -23.61 -9.07 26.46
C PRO A 413 -22.99 -7.67 26.52
N ASP A 414 -22.19 -7.37 27.54
CA ASP A 414 -21.41 -6.12 27.62
C ASP A 414 -20.27 -6.08 26.62
N TYR A 415 -19.90 -7.24 26.07
CA TYR A 415 -18.87 -7.41 25.06
C TYR A 415 -19.45 -8.00 23.77
N THR A 416 -18.67 -7.85 22.70
CA THR A 416 -18.99 -8.39 21.38
C THR A 416 -18.03 -9.49 20.97
N ASP A 417 -18.47 -10.36 20.07
CA ASP A 417 -17.66 -11.37 19.38
C ASP A 417 -16.87 -10.68 18.25
N ARG A 418 -15.83 -9.91 18.64
CA ARG A 418 -15.00 -9.07 17.78
C ARG A 418 -13.52 -9.25 18.11
N PHE A 419 -12.68 -9.15 17.10
CA PHE A 419 -11.26 -8.94 17.29
C PHE A 419 -10.73 -7.80 16.43
N GLU A 420 -9.62 -7.23 16.87
CA GLU A 420 -8.71 -6.49 16.02
C GLU A 420 -7.32 -7.15 16.07
N LEU A 421 -6.66 -7.24 14.91
CA LEU A 421 -5.29 -7.70 14.80
C LEU A 421 -4.34 -6.52 14.88
N TYR A 422 -3.46 -6.55 15.85
CA TYR A 422 -2.38 -5.56 16.01
C TYR A 422 -1.02 -6.15 15.66
N CYS A 423 -0.19 -5.36 14.99
CA CYS A 423 1.20 -5.68 14.73
C CYS A 423 2.02 -4.39 14.63
N ALA A 424 3.19 -4.35 15.24
CA ALA A 424 4.06 -3.17 15.30
C ALA A 424 3.35 -1.90 15.83
N GLY A 425 2.50 -2.05 16.85
CA GLY A 425 1.74 -0.97 17.45
C GLY A 425 0.70 -0.34 16.52
N ARG A 426 0.13 -1.13 15.61
CA ARG A 426 -0.87 -0.69 14.63
C ARG A 426 -1.93 -1.75 14.41
N GLU A 427 -3.17 -1.34 14.29
CA GLU A 427 -4.26 -2.17 13.79
C GLU A 427 -4.00 -2.56 12.33
N ILE A 428 -4.07 -3.83 12.02
CA ILE A 428 -3.91 -4.42 10.68
C ILE A 428 -5.24 -4.89 10.13
N ALA A 429 -6.10 -5.47 10.99
CA ALA A 429 -7.40 -6.01 10.64
C ALA A 429 -8.40 -5.80 11.77
N ASN A 430 -9.69 -5.76 11.41
CA ASN A 430 -10.82 -5.70 12.32
C ASN A 430 -11.90 -6.67 11.82
N ALA A 431 -12.40 -7.55 12.70
CA ALA A 431 -13.36 -8.57 12.34
C ALA A 431 -14.30 -8.88 13.50
N PHE A 432 -15.50 -9.34 13.16
CA PHE A 432 -16.48 -9.75 14.15
C PHE A 432 -17.47 -10.76 13.58
N SER A 433 -18.12 -11.50 14.50
CA SER A 433 -19.40 -12.14 14.18
C SER A 433 -20.42 -11.05 13.96
N GLU A 434 -21.11 -11.10 12.84
CA GLU A 434 -22.00 -10.04 12.38
C GLU A 434 -23.29 -9.99 13.23
N LEU A 435 -23.71 -8.78 13.55
CA LEU A 435 -25.02 -8.57 14.13
C LEU A 435 -26.10 -8.84 13.07
N ASN A 436 -26.80 -9.96 13.22
CA ASN A 436 -27.85 -10.39 12.31
C ASN A 436 -29.26 -10.29 12.91
N ASP A 437 -29.40 -9.77 14.15
CA ASP A 437 -30.66 -9.42 14.76
C ASP A 437 -31.11 -8.03 14.30
N PRO A 438 -32.20 -7.92 13.51
CA PRO A 438 -32.69 -6.64 13.01
C PRO A 438 -33.23 -5.71 14.10
N ILE A 439 -33.63 -6.24 15.26
CA ILE A 439 -34.17 -5.45 16.38
C ILE A 439 -33.01 -4.77 17.11
N ASP A 440 -31.97 -5.53 17.50
CA ASP A 440 -30.76 -4.99 18.14
C ASP A 440 -30.06 -4.01 17.19
N GLN A 441 -29.97 -4.34 15.89
CA GLN A 441 -29.33 -3.44 14.91
C GLN A 441 -30.07 -2.10 14.76
N ARG A 442 -31.39 -2.11 14.78
CA ARG A 442 -32.22 -0.90 14.76
C ARG A 442 -31.93 -0.01 15.97
N GLU A 443 -31.94 -0.61 17.16
CA GLU A 443 -31.65 0.12 18.40
C GLU A 443 -30.25 0.77 18.37
N ARG A 444 -29.26 0.07 17.84
CA ARG A 444 -27.90 0.63 17.73
C ARG A 444 -27.80 1.75 16.71
N PHE A 445 -28.51 1.67 15.59
CA PHE A 445 -28.57 2.79 14.66
C PHE A 445 -29.25 4.02 15.26
N GLU A 446 -30.35 3.82 16.03
CA GLU A 446 -31.01 4.90 16.75
C GLU A 446 -30.05 5.57 17.75
N GLN A 447 -29.25 4.79 18.48
CA GLN A 447 -28.22 5.31 19.39
C GLN A 447 -27.14 6.10 18.67
N GLN A 448 -26.71 5.67 17.48
CA GLN A 448 -25.74 6.41 16.65
C GLN A 448 -26.33 7.76 16.19
N VAL A 449 -27.57 7.79 15.75
CA VAL A 449 -28.28 9.03 15.38
C VAL A 449 -28.43 9.97 16.59
N GLU A 450 -28.76 9.45 17.76
CA GLU A 450 -28.81 10.26 18.99
C GLU A 450 -27.43 10.83 19.36
N ALA A 451 -26.35 10.05 19.23
CA ALA A 451 -24.99 10.52 19.45
C ALA A 451 -24.62 11.65 18.47
N LYS A 452 -25.00 11.50 17.19
CA LYS A 452 -24.84 12.54 16.17
C LYS A 452 -25.56 13.83 16.55
N ASN A 453 -26.82 13.74 17.00
CA ASN A 453 -27.61 14.87 17.42
C ASN A 453 -27.03 15.57 18.68
N ARG A 454 -26.27 14.85 19.50
CA ARG A 454 -25.53 15.40 20.66
C ARG A 454 -24.16 15.98 20.29
N GLY A 455 -23.77 15.93 18.99
CA GLY A 455 -22.56 16.54 18.45
C GLY A 455 -21.39 15.60 18.18
N ALA A 456 -21.57 14.28 18.32
CA ALA A 456 -20.57 13.31 17.89
C ALA A 456 -20.37 13.38 16.35
N GLN A 457 -19.11 13.43 15.91
CA GLN A 457 -18.78 13.66 14.50
C GLN A 457 -18.56 12.36 13.72
N GLU A 458 -18.19 11.29 14.42
CA GLU A 458 -17.90 9.97 13.85
C GLU A 458 -19.05 9.03 14.20
N THR A 459 -20.12 9.07 13.42
CA THR A 459 -21.34 8.29 13.62
C THR A 459 -21.88 7.82 12.27
N MET A 460 -22.73 6.80 12.32
CA MET A 460 -23.44 6.30 11.14
C MET A 460 -24.85 6.89 11.05
N ASP A 461 -25.37 7.00 9.83
CA ASP A 461 -26.77 7.32 9.58
C ASP A 461 -27.66 6.07 9.78
N TYR A 462 -28.95 6.31 10.00
CA TYR A 462 -29.92 5.22 10.05
C TYR A 462 -30.19 4.68 8.64
N ASP A 463 -29.82 3.44 8.38
CA ASP A 463 -30.05 2.77 7.09
C ASP A 463 -31.28 1.86 7.18
N ALA A 464 -32.44 2.39 6.80
CA ALA A 464 -33.73 1.67 6.83
C ALA A 464 -33.75 0.49 5.85
N ASP A 465 -33.05 0.61 4.71
CA ASP A 465 -32.98 -0.47 3.70
C ASP A 465 -32.12 -1.63 4.20
N TYR A 466 -31.05 -1.34 4.95
CA TYR A 466 -30.27 -2.40 5.59
C TYR A 466 -31.04 -3.13 6.68
N ILE A 467 -31.83 -2.41 7.50
CA ILE A 467 -32.73 -3.06 8.48
C ILE A 467 -33.72 -3.96 7.76
N ALA A 468 -34.37 -3.48 6.68
CA ALA A 468 -35.27 -4.31 5.89
C ALA A 468 -34.56 -5.55 5.28
N ALA A 469 -33.33 -5.42 4.86
CA ALA A 469 -32.54 -6.56 4.39
C ALA A 469 -32.32 -7.59 5.52
N LEU A 470 -31.95 -7.17 6.72
CA LEU A 470 -31.80 -8.06 7.88
C LEU A 470 -33.13 -8.76 8.27
N GLU A 471 -34.27 -8.07 8.12
CA GLU A 471 -35.60 -8.67 8.36
C GLU A 471 -35.92 -9.80 7.35
N HIS A 472 -35.26 -9.86 6.19
CA HIS A 472 -35.31 -11.01 5.27
C HIS A 472 -34.46 -12.20 5.73
N GLY A 473 -33.60 -12.00 6.71
CA GLY A 473 -32.75 -13.03 7.32
C GLY A 473 -31.34 -13.07 6.75
N MET A 474 -30.38 -12.63 7.53
CA MET A 474 -28.95 -12.86 7.29
C MET A 474 -28.51 -14.11 8.07
N PRO A 475 -27.88 -15.11 7.43
CA PRO A 475 -27.35 -16.26 8.17
C PRO A 475 -26.29 -15.81 9.19
N PRO A 476 -25.99 -16.61 10.23
CA PRO A 476 -24.81 -16.37 11.05
C PRO A 476 -23.59 -16.17 10.15
N THR A 477 -22.93 -15.03 10.29
CA THR A 477 -21.86 -14.59 9.37
C THR A 477 -20.74 -13.96 10.17
N ALA A 478 -19.52 -14.13 9.72
CA ALA A 478 -18.38 -13.37 10.21
C ALA A 478 -17.81 -12.52 9.07
N GLY A 479 -17.43 -11.29 9.38
CA GLY A 479 -16.84 -10.34 8.43
C GLY A 479 -15.53 -9.76 8.93
N GLU A 480 -14.62 -9.44 8.01
CA GLU A 480 -13.31 -8.88 8.32
C GLU A 480 -12.90 -7.82 7.31
N GLY A 481 -12.32 -6.74 7.83
CA GLY A 481 -11.63 -5.72 7.06
C GLY A 481 -10.13 -5.74 7.33
N ILE A 482 -9.30 -5.83 6.28
CA ILE A 482 -7.83 -5.81 6.36
C ILE A 482 -7.27 -4.62 5.61
N GLY A 483 -6.47 -3.81 6.28
CA GLY A 483 -5.75 -2.68 5.68
C GLY A 483 -4.61 -3.14 4.78
N ILE A 484 -4.83 -3.21 3.47
CA ILE A 484 -3.81 -3.63 2.50
C ILE A 484 -2.56 -2.75 2.57
N ASP A 485 -2.73 -1.43 2.68
CA ASP A 485 -1.59 -0.51 2.76
C ASP A 485 -0.74 -0.78 4.00
N ARG A 486 -1.37 -1.02 5.15
CA ARG A 486 -0.67 -1.34 6.41
C ARG A 486 0.07 -2.67 6.32
N LEU A 487 -0.53 -3.69 5.70
CA LEU A 487 0.10 -4.99 5.52
C LEU A 487 1.31 -4.89 4.56
N VAL A 488 1.21 -4.09 3.49
CA VAL A 488 2.35 -3.81 2.60
C VAL A 488 3.46 -3.07 3.35
N MET A 489 3.14 -2.12 4.24
CA MET A 489 4.14 -1.44 5.06
C MET A 489 4.96 -2.44 5.88
N LEU A 490 4.33 -3.41 6.52
CA LEU A 490 5.03 -4.47 7.27
C LEU A 490 5.96 -5.29 6.37
N PHE A 491 5.49 -5.68 5.19
CA PHE A 491 6.24 -6.54 4.25
C PHE A 491 7.40 -5.83 3.56
N THR A 492 7.43 -4.50 3.59
CA THR A 492 8.44 -3.68 2.88
C THR A 492 9.26 -2.79 3.79
N ASP A 493 9.11 -2.94 5.10
CA ASP A 493 9.74 -2.07 6.13
C ASP A 493 9.48 -0.58 5.89
N ALA A 494 8.30 -0.24 5.36
CA ALA A 494 7.93 1.14 5.06
C ALA A 494 7.46 1.87 6.32
N ALA A 495 8.08 2.99 6.65
CA ALA A 495 7.75 3.77 7.84
C ALA A 495 6.44 4.56 7.70
N SER A 496 6.07 4.92 6.47
CA SER A 496 4.90 5.74 6.16
C SER A 496 4.00 5.08 5.12
N ILE A 497 2.68 5.22 5.30
CA ILE A 497 1.69 4.79 4.31
C ILE A 497 1.93 5.42 2.92
N ARG A 498 2.54 6.61 2.85
CA ARG A 498 2.91 7.28 1.60
C ARG A 498 3.99 6.54 0.81
N ASP A 499 4.80 5.72 1.47
CA ASP A 499 5.83 4.92 0.80
C ASP A 499 5.20 3.79 -0.04
N VAL A 500 4.04 3.29 0.38
CA VAL A 500 3.35 2.15 -0.25
C VAL A 500 2.17 2.54 -1.13
N ILE A 501 1.85 3.84 -1.23
CA ILE A 501 0.88 4.40 -2.17
C ILE A 501 1.65 5.08 -3.31
N LEU A 502 1.32 4.75 -4.58
CA LEU A 502 2.03 5.29 -5.74
C LEU A 502 1.98 6.83 -5.77
N PHE A 503 0.80 7.40 -5.63
CA PHE A 503 0.57 8.85 -5.63
C PHE A 503 -0.24 9.26 -4.41
N PRO A 504 0.40 9.41 -3.23
CA PRO A 504 -0.28 9.83 -2.01
C PRO A 504 -0.72 11.28 -2.10
N LEU A 505 -1.79 11.63 -1.41
CA LEU A 505 -2.20 13.02 -1.26
C LEU A 505 -1.16 13.78 -0.43
N LEU A 506 -0.75 14.93 -0.92
CA LEU A 506 0.21 15.82 -0.24
C LEU A 506 -0.37 17.22 -0.12
N LYS A 507 0.05 17.94 0.91
CA LYS A 507 -0.30 19.37 1.02
C LYS A 507 0.16 20.14 -0.23
N PRO A 508 -0.63 21.10 -0.74
CA PRO A 508 -0.17 21.99 -1.80
C PRO A 508 1.16 22.66 -1.42
N ARG A 509 2.03 22.89 -2.40
CA ARG A 509 3.20 23.75 -2.17
C ARG A 509 2.69 25.18 -2.03
N SER A 510 3.04 25.85 -0.96
CA SER A 510 2.86 27.28 -0.77
C SER A 510 3.71 28.07 -1.76
#